data_2cde52ecf1e1b6cbeb6a0cafc8019ca7
#
_entry.id   2cde52ecf1e1b6cbeb6a0cafc8019ca7
#
_cell.length_a   1.000
_cell.length_b   1.000
_cell.length_c   1.000
_cell.angle_alpha   90.00
_cell.angle_beta   90.00
_cell.angle_gamma   90.00
#
_symmetry.space_group_name_H-M   'P 1'
#
loop_
_entity.id
_entity.type
_entity.pdbx_description
1 polymer ?
#
loop_
_entity_poly.entity_id
_entity_poly.type
_entity_poly.pdbx_seq_one_letter_code
_entity_poly.pdbx_strand_id
1 'polypeptide(L)'
;MRIVAGRHRGRPIAAPEGRDIRPTSDRVREAVFNILEHRDWGAGGVSVVAGARVLDGFSGTGAFGIEALSRGATHVTFMDKNRAALGLCRETLEALGERSAADVLQGDCVKPVRPAAACDLIFLDPPYRADLAAPALDALRDA
;
A
#
# COMPACT_ATOMS: atom_id res chain seq x y z
N MET A 1 -13.10 5.60 -4.01
CA MET A 1 -11.95 5.97 -3.17
C MET A 1 -11.13 7.06 -3.83
N ARG A 2 -10.62 7.97 -3.04
CA ARG A 2 -9.75 9.05 -3.52
C ARG A 2 -8.52 9.16 -2.66
N ILE A 3 -7.46 9.65 -3.26
CA ILE A 3 -6.22 9.96 -2.54
C ILE A 3 -6.48 11.16 -1.62
N VAL A 4 -6.09 11.04 -0.36
CA VAL A 4 -6.46 12.00 0.69
C VAL A 4 -5.50 13.18 0.75
N ALA A 5 -4.21 12.93 0.57
CA ALA A 5 -3.19 13.98 0.68
C ALA A 5 -2.03 13.76 -0.28
N GLY A 6 -1.08 14.69 -0.30
CA GLY A 6 0.12 14.61 -1.13
C GLY A 6 -0.07 15.17 -2.53
N ARG A 7 0.90 14.86 -3.41
CA ARG A 7 0.92 15.42 -4.77
C ARG A 7 -0.23 14.96 -5.66
N HIS A 8 -0.87 13.85 -5.34
CA HIS A 8 -2.01 13.32 -6.08
C HIS A 8 -3.35 13.48 -5.36
N ARG A 9 -3.42 14.33 -4.36
CA ARG A 9 -4.63 14.59 -3.57
C ARG A 9 -5.86 14.76 -4.46
N GLY A 10 -6.95 14.08 -4.10
CA GLY A 10 -8.23 14.17 -4.78
C GLY A 10 -8.36 13.28 -6.01
N ARG A 11 -7.27 12.68 -6.49
CA ARG A 11 -7.31 11.78 -7.64
C ARG A 11 -7.98 10.45 -7.25
N PRO A 12 -8.76 9.86 -8.16
CA PRO A 12 -9.45 8.61 -7.87
C PRO A 12 -8.49 7.42 -7.84
N ILE A 13 -8.82 6.46 -7.00
CA ILE A 13 -8.20 5.13 -6.98
C ILE A 13 -9.21 4.17 -7.61
N ALA A 14 -8.79 3.46 -8.66
CA ALA A 14 -9.66 2.52 -9.36
C ALA A 14 -10.19 1.46 -8.40
N ALA A 15 -11.48 1.17 -8.50
CA ALA A 15 -12.15 0.20 -7.67
C ALA A 15 -12.96 -0.75 -8.54
N PRO A 16 -13.14 -2.04 -8.11
CA PRO A 16 -13.98 -2.95 -8.87
C PRO A 16 -15.42 -2.48 -8.91
N GLU A 17 -16.09 -2.73 -10.02
CA GLU A 17 -17.53 -2.54 -10.12
C GLU A 17 -18.23 -3.58 -9.27
N GLY A 18 -19.15 -3.15 -8.38
CA GLY A 18 -19.94 -4.04 -7.57
C GLY A 18 -19.90 -3.74 -6.08
N ARG A 19 -20.62 -4.55 -5.31
CA ARG A 19 -20.95 -4.29 -3.90
C ARG A 19 -19.94 -4.82 -2.90
N ASP A 20 -19.00 -5.62 -3.36
CA ASP A 20 -18.04 -6.32 -2.48
C ASP A 20 -16.79 -5.49 -2.22
N ILE A 21 -16.87 -4.22 -2.55
CA ILE A 21 -15.82 -3.30 -2.19
C ILE A 21 -15.95 -3.04 -0.71
N ARG A 22 -15.04 -3.58 0.01
CA ARG A 22 -14.72 -3.13 1.32
C ARG A 22 -13.66 -2.05 1.19
N PRO A 23 -14.07 -0.80 1.07
CA PRO A 23 -13.08 0.26 1.11
C PRO A 23 -12.52 0.31 2.52
N THR A 24 -11.23 0.16 2.66
CA THR A 24 -10.59 0.90 3.71
C THR A 24 -10.99 2.32 3.43
N SER A 25 -11.90 2.85 4.21
CA SER A 25 -12.48 4.16 3.93
C SER A 25 -11.36 5.19 3.83
N ASP A 26 -11.57 6.22 3.04
CA ASP A 26 -10.62 7.34 2.96
C ASP A 26 -10.29 7.88 4.35
N ARG A 27 -11.28 7.86 5.26
CA ARG A 27 -11.12 8.28 6.65
C ARG A 27 -10.16 7.39 7.45
N VAL A 28 -10.26 6.08 7.32
CA VAL A 28 -9.35 5.14 8.00
C VAL A 28 -7.93 5.30 7.46
N ARG A 29 -7.79 5.40 6.14
CA ARG A 29 -6.49 5.61 5.51
C ARG A 29 -5.86 6.92 5.95
N GLU A 30 -6.63 8.00 6.00
CA GLU A 30 -6.19 9.30 6.53
C GLU A 30 -5.69 9.17 7.97
N ALA A 31 -6.44 8.49 8.83
CA ALA A 31 -6.06 8.30 10.23
C ALA A 31 -4.74 7.53 10.37
N VAL A 32 -4.55 6.47 9.59
CA VAL A 32 -3.31 5.69 9.60
C VAL A 32 -2.12 6.56 9.19
N PHE A 33 -2.23 7.29 8.09
CA PHE A 33 -1.13 8.15 7.63
C PHE A 33 -0.88 9.33 8.55
N ASN A 34 -1.90 9.90 9.20
CA ASN A 34 -1.70 10.93 10.20
C ASN A 34 -0.87 10.43 11.38
N ILE A 35 -1.12 9.20 11.83
CA ILE A 35 -0.30 8.57 12.87
C ILE A 35 1.14 8.40 12.37
N LEU A 36 1.32 7.89 11.16
CA LEU A 36 2.66 7.64 10.61
C LEU A 36 3.46 8.93 10.41
N GLU A 37 2.83 10.01 9.99
CA GLU A 37 3.52 11.25 9.64
C GLU A 37 3.74 12.20 10.82
N HIS A 38 2.89 12.13 11.86
CA HIS A 38 2.92 13.10 12.96
C HIS A 38 3.42 12.53 14.28
N ARG A 39 3.55 11.21 14.40
CA ARG A 39 4.11 10.59 15.58
C ARG A 39 5.63 10.53 15.46
N ASP A 40 6.31 10.72 16.58
CA ASP A 40 7.74 10.49 16.66
C ASP A 40 8.04 8.98 16.76
N TRP A 41 8.64 8.44 15.72
CA TRP A 41 9.04 7.04 15.63
C TRP A 41 10.56 6.86 15.87
N GLY A 42 11.18 7.88 16.48
CA GLY A 42 12.62 7.86 16.72
C GLY A 42 13.45 8.41 15.55
N ALA A 43 12.77 8.98 14.54
CA ALA A 43 13.44 9.54 13.35
C ALA A 43 13.68 11.06 13.45
N GLY A 44 13.60 11.63 14.65
CA GLY A 44 13.88 13.05 14.86
C GLY A 44 12.84 13.99 14.23
N GLY A 45 11.56 13.60 14.17
CA GLY A 45 10.49 14.40 13.57
C GLY A 45 10.41 14.32 12.04
N VAL A 46 11.21 13.47 11.41
CA VAL A 46 11.15 13.21 9.97
C VAL A 46 10.02 12.24 9.67
N SER A 47 9.28 12.49 8.58
CA SER A 47 8.23 11.57 8.12
C SER A 47 8.80 10.18 7.84
N VAL A 48 8.12 9.12 8.34
CA VAL A 48 8.49 7.74 8.03
C VAL A 48 7.98 7.28 6.66
N VAL A 49 7.16 8.09 6.00
CA VAL A 49 6.58 7.82 4.68
C VAL A 49 7.41 8.48 3.58
N ALA A 50 7.75 9.74 3.72
CA ALA A 50 8.53 10.47 2.72
C ALA A 50 9.92 9.84 2.56
N GLY A 51 10.27 9.47 1.34
CA GLY A 51 11.53 8.81 1.03
C GLY A 51 11.57 7.31 1.30
N ALA A 52 10.50 6.73 1.85
CA ALA A 52 10.46 5.31 2.22
C ALA A 52 10.33 4.39 1.01
N ARG A 53 10.88 3.19 1.15
CA ARG A 53 10.51 2.04 0.35
C ARG A 53 9.42 1.27 1.10
N VAL A 54 8.31 1.06 0.43
CA VAL A 54 7.08 0.55 1.06
C VAL A 54 6.69 -0.80 0.44
N LEU A 55 6.23 -1.72 1.28
CA LEU A 55 5.54 -2.92 0.85
C LEU A 55 4.07 -2.81 1.26
N ASP A 56 3.17 -2.91 0.29
CA ASP A 56 1.73 -3.01 0.51
C ASP A 56 1.31 -4.45 0.31
N GLY A 57 1.28 -5.22 1.39
CA GLY A 57 0.87 -6.63 1.40
C GLY A 57 -0.64 -6.74 1.56
N PHE A 58 -1.24 -7.70 0.86
CA PHE A 58 -2.70 -7.79 0.70
C PHE A 58 -3.25 -6.49 0.10
N SER A 59 -2.56 -5.98 -0.93
CA SER A 59 -2.74 -4.61 -1.41
C SER A 59 -4.10 -4.34 -2.04
N GLY A 60 -4.76 -5.37 -2.58
CA GLY A 60 -5.98 -5.18 -3.34
C GLY A 60 -5.74 -4.21 -4.49
N THR A 61 -6.53 -3.16 -4.56
CA THR A 61 -6.38 -2.10 -5.57
C THR A 61 -5.28 -1.10 -5.25
N GLY A 62 -4.58 -1.27 -4.14
CA GLY A 62 -3.38 -0.51 -3.81
C GLY A 62 -3.61 0.78 -3.05
N ALA A 63 -4.73 0.95 -2.36
CA ALA A 63 -5.06 2.21 -1.70
C ALA A 63 -3.99 2.73 -0.74
N PHE A 64 -3.41 1.87 0.11
CA PHE A 64 -2.36 2.28 1.03
C PHE A 64 -1.06 2.66 0.32
N GLY A 65 -0.60 1.81 -0.59
CA GLY A 65 0.65 2.08 -1.32
C GLY A 65 0.56 3.30 -2.23
N ILE A 66 -0.57 3.49 -2.89
CA ILE A 66 -0.82 4.68 -3.73
C ILE A 66 -0.85 5.95 -2.89
N GLU A 67 -1.49 5.89 -1.72
CA GLU A 67 -1.46 7.01 -0.77
C GLU A 67 -0.02 7.32 -0.32
N ALA A 68 0.77 6.29 -0.03
CA ALA A 68 2.18 6.44 0.33
C ALA A 68 3.00 7.12 -0.77
N LEU A 69 2.81 6.72 -2.03
CA LEU A 69 3.45 7.39 -3.17
C LEU A 69 3.07 8.86 -3.25
N SER A 70 1.78 9.16 -3.10
CA SER A 70 1.28 10.53 -3.10
C SER A 70 1.94 11.38 -2.00
N ARG A 71 2.25 10.78 -0.86
CA ARG A 71 2.86 11.46 0.29
C ARG A 71 4.39 11.43 0.30
N GLY A 72 5.01 10.96 -0.78
CA GLY A 72 6.44 11.07 -0.98
C GLY A 72 7.26 9.80 -0.82
N ALA A 73 6.65 8.63 -0.68
CA ALA A 73 7.39 7.36 -0.75
C ALA A 73 8.13 7.27 -2.09
N THR A 74 9.33 6.72 -2.07
CA THR A 74 10.17 6.63 -3.28
C THR A 74 9.82 5.42 -4.13
N HIS A 75 9.37 4.34 -3.50
CA HIS A 75 9.02 3.10 -4.19
C HIS A 75 8.00 2.32 -3.38
N VAL A 76 7.05 1.70 -4.05
CA VAL A 76 6.09 0.78 -3.43
C VAL A 76 6.04 -0.54 -4.18
N THR A 77 6.17 -1.63 -3.44
CA THR A 77 5.87 -2.97 -3.93
C THR A 77 4.47 -3.35 -3.48
N PHE A 78 3.59 -3.60 -4.44
CA PHE A 78 2.23 -4.07 -4.19
C PHE A 78 2.19 -5.58 -4.34
N MET A 79 1.61 -6.28 -3.40
CA MET A 79 1.50 -7.74 -3.45
C MET A 79 0.09 -8.20 -3.06
N ASP A 80 -0.54 -8.98 -3.93
CA ASP A 80 -1.85 -9.56 -3.69
C ASP A 80 -2.02 -10.83 -4.52
N LYS A 81 -2.88 -11.73 -4.09
CA LYS A 81 -3.27 -12.91 -4.88
C LYS A 81 -4.25 -12.56 -5.99
N ASN A 82 -5.05 -11.53 -5.80
CA ASN A 82 -6.14 -11.16 -6.69
C ASN A 82 -5.61 -10.40 -7.90
N ARG A 83 -5.53 -11.11 -9.02
CA ARG A 83 -5.03 -10.55 -10.28
C ARG A 83 -5.86 -9.38 -10.80
N ALA A 84 -7.19 -9.46 -10.64
CA ALA A 84 -8.08 -8.38 -11.10
C ALA A 84 -7.86 -7.09 -10.30
N ALA A 85 -7.70 -7.21 -8.98
CA ALA A 85 -7.40 -6.07 -8.11
C ALA A 85 -6.05 -5.43 -8.47
N LEU A 86 -5.03 -6.25 -8.74
CA LEU A 86 -3.72 -5.75 -9.18
C LEU A 86 -3.80 -5.05 -10.54
N GLY A 87 -4.67 -5.51 -11.43
CA GLY A 87 -4.94 -4.82 -12.69
C GLY A 87 -5.47 -3.40 -12.48
N LEU A 88 -6.40 -3.24 -11.55
CA LEU A 88 -6.92 -1.92 -11.17
C LEU A 88 -5.84 -1.05 -10.50
N CYS A 89 -4.98 -1.65 -9.69
CA CYS A 89 -3.83 -0.96 -9.12
C CYS A 89 -2.91 -0.40 -10.21
N ARG A 90 -2.60 -1.21 -11.22
CA ARG A 90 -1.80 -0.77 -12.38
C ARG A 90 -2.46 0.38 -13.14
N GLU A 91 -3.77 0.32 -13.35
CA GLU A 91 -4.52 1.41 -14.01
C GLU A 91 -4.35 2.73 -13.24
N THR A 92 -4.50 2.69 -11.92
CA THR A 92 -4.32 3.88 -11.09
C THR A 92 -2.89 4.41 -11.19
N LEU A 93 -1.90 3.53 -11.07
CA LEU A 93 -0.49 3.92 -11.18
C LEU A 93 -0.16 4.56 -12.53
N GLU A 94 -0.70 4.02 -13.62
CA GLU A 94 -0.53 4.61 -14.95
C GLU A 94 -1.17 5.97 -15.07
N ALA A 95 -2.41 6.12 -14.58
CA ALA A 95 -3.12 7.39 -14.59
C ALA A 95 -2.39 8.48 -13.80
N LEU A 96 -1.69 8.09 -12.74
CA LEU A 96 -0.91 9.01 -11.90
C LEU A 96 0.52 9.24 -12.40
N GLY A 97 0.97 8.49 -13.41
CA GLY A 97 2.35 8.56 -13.87
C GLY A 97 3.37 7.95 -12.91
N GLU A 98 2.96 7.00 -12.08
CA GLU A 98 3.78 6.43 -11.01
C GLU A 98 4.27 5.00 -11.28
N ARG A 99 4.11 4.48 -12.49
CA ARG A 99 4.51 3.10 -12.81
C ARG A 99 5.99 2.81 -12.54
N SER A 100 6.85 3.78 -12.77
CA SER A 100 8.30 3.60 -12.55
C SER A 100 8.68 3.54 -11.06
N ALA A 101 7.81 3.99 -10.18
CA ALA A 101 8.00 3.96 -8.73
C ALA A 101 7.31 2.77 -8.06
N ALA A 102 6.86 1.79 -8.83
CA ALA A 102 6.06 0.69 -8.30
C ALA A 102 6.42 -0.65 -8.94
N ASP A 103 6.43 -1.69 -8.12
CA ASP A 103 6.37 -3.08 -8.55
C ASP A 103 5.03 -3.67 -8.15
N VAL A 104 4.35 -4.35 -9.07
CA VAL A 104 3.05 -4.98 -8.83
C VAL A 104 3.20 -6.47 -9.00
N LEU A 105 3.18 -7.19 -7.89
CA LEU A 105 3.48 -8.61 -7.84
C LEU A 105 2.26 -9.43 -7.46
N GLN A 106 1.92 -10.40 -8.30
CA GLN A 106 0.91 -11.39 -7.93
C GLN A 106 1.57 -12.45 -7.04
N GLY A 107 1.11 -12.58 -5.81
CA GLY A 107 1.67 -13.54 -4.88
C GLY A 107 0.90 -13.62 -3.57
N ASP A 108 1.23 -14.66 -2.81
CA ASP A 108 0.68 -14.90 -1.48
C ASP A 108 1.59 -14.25 -0.45
N CYS A 109 1.08 -13.32 0.35
CA CYS A 109 1.87 -12.66 1.39
C CYS A 109 2.36 -13.61 2.49
N VAL A 110 1.77 -14.80 2.61
CA VAL A 110 2.23 -15.86 3.50
C VAL A 110 3.41 -16.65 2.91
N LYS A 111 3.52 -16.62 1.58
CA LYS A 111 4.64 -17.21 0.82
C LYS A 111 5.13 -16.20 -0.22
N PRO A 112 5.71 -15.09 0.22
CA PRO A 112 5.91 -13.94 -0.64
C PRO A 112 7.01 -14.13 -1.67
N VAL A 113 6.84 -13.45 -2.81
CA VAL A 113 7.95 -13.10 -3.68
C VAL A 113 8.67 -11.94 -3.00
N ARG A 114 9.99 -12.03 -2.83
CA ARG A 114 10.74 -10.99 -2.14
C ARG A 114 10.76 -9.70 -2.95
N PRO A 115 10.59 -8.53 -2.31
CA PRO A 115 10.88 -7.25 -2.94
C PRO A 115 12.33 -7.18 -3.45
N ALA A 116 12.55 -6.34 -4.46
CA ALA A 116 13.88 -6.16 -5.04
C ALA A 116 14.89 -5.55 -4.05
N ALA A 117 14.41 -4.81 -3.05
CA ALA A 117 15.21 -4.25 -1.98
C ALA A 117 14.43 -4.24 -0.67
N ALA A 118 15.13 -4.12 0.44
CA ALA A 118 14.52 -4.05 1.77
C ALA A 118 13.57 -2.85 1.86
N CYS A 119 12.47 -3.04 2.56
CA CYS A 119 11.43 -2.03 2.75
C CYS A 119 11.56 -1.37 4.13
N ASP A 120 11.28 -0.07 4.18
CA ASP A 120 11.27 0.71 5.42
C ASP A 120 9.94 0.65 6.14
N LEU A 121 8.85 0.41 5.39
CA LEU A 121 7.49 0.42 5.89
C LEU A 121 6.69 -0.69 5.21
N ILE A 122 5.93 -1.44 6.00
CA ILE A 122 5.08 -2.52 5.50
C ILE A 122 3.66 -2.31 5.98
N PHE A 123 2.71 -2.26 5.03
CA PHE A 123 1.28 -2.33 5.32
C PHE A 123 0.80 -3.77 5.16
N LEU A 124 0.05 -4.26 6.12
CA LEU A 124 -0.61 -5.56 6.06
C LEU A 124 -2.07 -5.42 6.47
N ASP A 125 -2.97 -5.50 5.50
CA ASP A 125 -4.43 -5.45 5.72
C ASP A 125 -5.08 -6.70 5.13
N PRO A 126 -4.90 -7.86 5.80
CA PRO A 126 -5.42 -9.13 5.29
C PRO A 126 -6.94 -9.22 5.38
N PRO A 127 -7.57 -10.17 4.64
CA PRO A 127 -8.99 -10.44 4.77
C PRO A 127 -9.37 -10.81 6.21
N TYR A 128 -10.51 -10.34 6.68
CA TYR A 128 -10.97 -10.54 8.07
C TYR A 128 -11.14 -11.98 8.52
N ARG A 129 -11.48 -12.87 7.60
CA ARG A 129 -11.86 -14.23 7.95
C ARG A 129 -10.69 -15.19 8.09
N ALA A 130 -9.51 -14.74 7.72
CA ALA A 130 -8.32 -15.57 7.77
C ALA A 130 -7.33 -14.91 8.73
N ASP A 131 -6.82 -15.67 9.67
CA ASP A 131 -5.78 -15.21 10.58
C ASP A 131 -4.44 -15.24 9.82
N LEU A 132 -4.29 -14.31 8.87
CA LEU A 132 -3.15 -14.24 7.96
C LEU A 132 -2.10 -13.20 8.33
N ALA A 133 -2.44 -12.27 9.24
CA ALA A 133 -1.53 -11.19 9.57
C ALA A 133 -0.22 -11.70 10.20
N ALA A 134 -0.31 -12.56 11.19
CA ALA A 134 0.86 -13.09 11.86
C ALA A 134 1.73 -13.98 10.96
N PRO A 135 1.16 -14.93 10.18
CA PRO A 135 1.95 -15.69 9.20
C PRO A 135 2.60 -14.80 8.13
N ALA A 136 1.90 -13.79 7.64
CA ALA A 136 2.43 -12.86 6.64
C ALA A 136 3.57 -12.02 7.22
N LEU A 137 3.41 -11.51 8.43
CA LEU A 137 4.45 -10.74 9.12
C LEU A 137 5.71 -11.57 9.32
N ASP A 138 5.57 -12.81 9.73
CA ASP A 138 6.69 -13.74 9.89
C ASP A 138 7.39 -14.03 8.55
N ALA A 139 6.60 -14.30 7.49
CA ALA A 139 7.12 -14.57 6.16
C ALA A 139 7.83 -13.35 5.54
N LEU A 140 7.41 -12.13 5.87
CA LEU A 140 7.94 -10.88 5.33
C LEU A 140 8.97 -10.22 6.24
N ARG A 141 9.35 -10.87 7.32
CA ARG A 141 10.25 -10.34 8.34
C ARG A 141 11.56 -9.78 7.77
N ASP A 142 12.08 -10.39 6.71
CA ASP A 142 13.33 -10.00 6.07
C ASP A 142 13.12 -9.15 4.80
N ALA A 143 11.90 -8.67 4.60
CA ALA A 143 11.55 -7.86 3.42
C ALA A 143 12.10 -6.43 3.43
#